data_7551aa78d5b3cbbeb2d4354231160ee7
#
_entry.id   7551aa78d5b3cbbeb2d4354231160ee7
#
_cell.length_a   1.000
_cell.length_b   1.000
_cell.length_c   1.000
_cell.angle_alpha   90.00
_cell.angle_beta   90.00
_cell.angle_gamma   90.00
#
_symmetry.space_group_name_H-M   'P 1'
#
loop_
_entity.id
_entity.type
_entity.pdbx_description
1 polymer ?
#
loop_
_entity_poly.entity_id
_entity_poly.type
_entity_poly.pdbx_seq_one_letter_code
_entity_poly.pdbx_strand_id
1 'polypeptide(L)'
;MPAIGLFDVVEHIADADEFLKSIRSLLVSGGMVYATVPAFDFLWSREDVDAGHVRRYTLDRIRNALGRAGLEVLFASYIFRVLPLPIFLIRSLPYRLGIAKAKRSAAEIERHHVAPGAFVARSISAIFDPEVRNLEARKPMRFGGSCLVVARAP
;
A
#
# COMPACT_ATOMS: atom_id res chain seq x y z
N MET A 1 -14.34 1.57 18.67
CA MET A 1 -14.67 2.06 17.31
C MET A 1 -15.16 0.90 16.45
N PRO A 2 -16.15 1.08 15.56
CA PRO A 2 -16.63 0.00 14.68
C PRO A 2 -15.69 -0.29 13.50
N ALA A 3 -14.92 0.71 13.06
CA ALA A 3 -13.94 0.54 11.99
C ALA A 3 -12.81 1.56 12.07
N ILE A 4 -11.63 1.18 11.57
CA ILE A 4 -10.43 2.03 11.44
C ILE A 4 -9.80 1.79 10.06
N GLY A 5 -9.45 2.87 9.36
CA GLY A 5 -8.67 2.85 8.11
C GLY A 5 -7.22 3.22 8.37
N LEU A 6 -6.29 2.42 7.87
CA LEU A 6 -4.83 2.61 7.93
C LEU A 6 -4.25 2.58 6.51
N PHE A 7 -4.44 3.67 5.76
CA PHE A 7 -4.02 3.73 4.36
C PHE A 7 -2.64 4.38 4.30
N ASP A 8 -1.63 3.56 3.94
CA ASP A 8 -0.22 3.95 3.86
C ASP A 8 0.27 4.62 5.16
N VAL A 9 0.08 3.91 6.29
CA VAL A 9 0.44 4.34 7.66
C VAL A 9 1.46 3.40 8.30
N VAL A 10 1.22 2.08 8.22
CA VAL A 10 1.97 1.08 9.02
C VAL A 10 3.44 1.00 8.61
N GLU A 11 3.77 1.33 7.36
CA GLU A 11 5.14 1.39 6.84
C GLU A 11 6.01 2.48 7.44
N HIS A 12 5.40 3.50 8.05
CA HIS A 12 6.10 4.58 8.75
C HIS A 12 6.40 4.25 10.22
N ILE A 13 5.77 3.22 10.77
CA ILE A 13 5.82 2.90 12.19
C ILE A 13 6.94 1.90 12.45
N ALA A 14 7.95 2.29 13.25
CA ALA A 14 9.08 1.43 13.58
C ALA A 14 8.64 0.19 14.36
N ASP A 15 7.82 0.34 15.40
CA ASP A 15 7.18 -0.74 16.14
C ASP A 15 5.73 -0.94 15.67
N ALA A 16 5.59 -1.62 14.53
CA ALA A 16 4.28 -1.91 13.96
C ALA A 16 3.45 -2.87 14.83
N ASP A 17 4.09 -3.77 15.59
CA ASP A 17 3.39 -4.73 16.42
C ASP A 17 2.69 -4.04 17.61
N GLU A 18 3.39 -3.14 18.30
CA GLU A 18 2.80 -2.35 19.39
C GLU A 18 1.72 -1.40 18.87
N PHE A 19 1.98 -0.73 17.75
CA PHE A 19 1.00 0.14 17.10
C PHE A 19 -0.29 -0.61 16.76
N LEU A 20 -0.20 -1.77 16.11
CA LEU A 20 -1.37 -2.56 15.72
C LEU A 20 -2.12 -3.12 16.93
N LYS A 21 -1.44 -3.46 18.03
CA LYS A 21 -2.10 -3.80 19.31
C LYS A 21 -2.89 -2.61 19.87
N SER A 22 -2.34 -1.40 19.80
CA SER A 22 -3.05 -0.18 20.19
C SER A 22 -4.29 0.05 19.33
N ILE A 23 -4.18 -0.14 18.00
CA ILE A 23 -5.33 -0.10 17.09
C ILE A 23 -6.40 -1.15 17.48
N ARG A 24 -5.97 -2.39 17.80
CA ARG A 24 -6.88 -3.45 18.25
C ARG A 24 -7.64 -3.05 19.51
N SER A 25 -6.99 -2.38 20.46
CA SER A 25 -7.64 -1.94 21.72
C SER A 25 -8.72 -0.87 21.54
N LEU A 26 -8.65 -0.10 20.44
CA LEU A 26 -9.64 0.93 20.11
C LEU A 26 -10.90 0.37 19.43
N LEU A 27 -10.83 -0.87 18.95
CA LEU A 27 -11.93 -1.51 18.24
C LEU A 27 -12.87 -2.21 19.22
N VAL A 28 -14.16 -2.12 18.95
CA VAL A 28 -15.17 -2.98 19.59
C VAL A 28 -15.03 -4.42 19.07
N SER A 29 -15.60 -5.40 19.79
CA SER A 29 -15.72 -6.77 19.23
C SER A 29 -16.48 -6.73 17.90
N GLY A 30 -15.96 -7.44 16.89
CA GLY A 30 -16.45 -7.38 15.51
C GLY A 30 -16.01 -6.15 14.71
N GLY A 31 -15.29 -5.19 15.32
CA GLY A 31 -14.79 -3.99 14.63
C GLY A 31 -13.77 -4.32 13.53
N MET A 32 -13.72 -3.50 12.48
CA MET A 32 -12.98 -3.76 11.25
C MET A 32 -11.74 -2.87 11.11
N VAL A 33 -10.66 -3.44 10.57
CA VAL A 33 -9.49 -2.69 10.09
C VAL A 33 -9.39 -2.84 8.59
N TYR A 34 -9.25 -1.72 7.91
CA TYR A 34 -8.92 -1.64 6.48
C TYR A 34 -7.54 -1.02 6.35
N ALA A 35 -6.59 -1.73 5.74
CA ALA A 35 -5.22 -1.24 5.65
C ALA A 35 -4.66 -1.39 4.23
N THR A 36 -3.90 -0.39 3.77
CA THR A 36 -2.98 -0.51 2.65
C THR A 36 -1.56 -0.26 3.11
N VAL A 37 -0.61 -0.98 2.51
CA VAL A 37 0.83 -0.77 2.72
C VAL A 37 1.58 -1.03 1.41
N PRO A 38 2.70 -0.35 1.15
CA PRO A 38 3.50 -0.57 -0.05
C PRO A 38 4.07 -1.99 -0.07
N ALA A 39 4.01 -2.63 -1.26
CA ALA A 39 4.44 -4.00 -1.44
C ALA A 39 5.91 -4.11 -1.84
N PHE A 40 6.54 -5.23 -1.45
CA PHE A 40 7.83 -5.75 -1.88
C PHE A 40 9.06 -4.85 -1.67
N ASP A 41 10.02 -5.35 -0.90
CA ASP A 41 11.29 -4.68 -0.64
C ASP A 41 12.10 -4.44 -1.92
N PHE A 42 11.89 -5.24 -3.00
CA PHE A 42 12.59 -5.01 -4.27
C PHE A 42 12.13 -3.73 -5.01
N LEU A 43 10.97 -3.19 -4.64
CA LEU A 43 10.46 -1.91 -5.15
C LEU A 43 10.95 -0.71 -4.35
N TRP A 44 11.80 -0.92 -3.32
CA TRP A 44 12.37 0.16 -2.53
C TRP A 44 13.10 1.17 -3.40
N SER A 45 12.88 2.44 -3.14
CA SER A 45 13.39 3.54 -3.95
C SER A 45 13.69 4.77 -3.11
N ARG A 46 14.14 5.84 -3.74
CA ARG A 46 14.40 7.13 -3.08
C ARG A 46 13.11 7.72 -2.50
N GLU A 47 11.98 7.50 -3.18
CA GLU A 47 10.68 7.97 -2.73
C GLU A 47 10.28 7.38 -1.38
N ASP A 48 10.64 6.11 -1.09
CA ASP A 48 10.41 5.50 0.22
C ASP A 48 11.20 6.22 1.32
N VAL A 49 12.47 6.51 1.04
CA VAL A 49 13.34 7.24 1.98
C VAL A 49 12.80 8.65 2.24
N ASP A 50 12.43 9.36 1.18
CA ASP A 50 11.92 10.74 1.26
C ASP A 50 10.55 10.81 1.92
N ALA A 51 9.73 9.76 1.80
CA ALA A 51 8.44 9.61 2.50
C ALA A 51 8.62 9.19 3.97
N GLY A 52 9.83 8.76 4.39
CA GLY A 52 10.07 8.28 5.75
C GLY A 52 9.55 6.87 5.99
N HIS A 53 9.43 6.04 4.94
CA HIS A 53 9.13 4.62 5.12
C HIS A 53 10.27 3.93 5.86
N VAL A 54 9.95 2.99 6.72
CA VAL A 54 10.93 2.13 7.41
C VAL A 54 10.96 0.72 6.83
N ARG A 55 9.91 0.34 6.07
CA ARG A 55 9.81 -0.97 5.42
C ARG A 55 8.74 -1.01 4.34
N ARG A 56 8.80 -2.08 3.52
CA ARG A 56 7.71 -2.52 2.64
C ARG A 56 7.23 -3.90 3.08
N TYR A 57 6.07 -4.32 2.60
CA TYR A 57 5.41 -5.52 3.08
C TYR A 57 5.22 -6.58 1.97
N THR A 58 5.11 -7.83 2.39
CA THR A 58 4.41 -8.88 1.63
C THR A 58 3.09 -9.16 2.33
N LEU A 59 2.16 -9.86 1.65
CA LEU A 59 0.89 -10.25 2.28
C LEU A 59 1.12 -11.08 3.55
N ASP A 60 2.13 -11.95 3.55
CA ASP A 60 2.43 -12.78 4.73
C ASP A 60 2.97 -11.93 5.88
N ARG A 61 3.84 -10.95 5.61
CA ARG A 61 4.37 -10.04 6.64
C ARG A 61 3.26 -9.25 7.31
N ILE A 62 2.35 -8.65 6.53
CA ILE A 62 1.26 -7.84 7.11
C ILE A 62 0.21 -8.73 7.80
N ARG A 63 -0.12 -9.90 7.24
CA ARG A 63 -1.00 -10.88 7.90
C ARG A 63 -0.46 -11.31 9.27
N ASN A 64 0.83 -11.65 9.33
CA ASN A 64 1.48 -12.06 10.56
C ASN A 64 1.51 -10.92 11.60
N ALA A 65 1.75 -9.67 11.19
CA ALA A 65 1.73 -8.52 12.09
C ALA A 65 0.32 -8.29 12.67
N LEU A 66 -0.73 -8.33 11.83
CA LEU A 66 -2.12 -8.22 12.29
C LEU A 66 -2.51 -9.38 13.21
N GLY A 67 -2.10 -10.61 12.88
CA GLY A 67 -2.36 -11.79 13.72
C GLY A 67 -1.70 -11.68 15.11
N ARG A 68 -0.44 -11.20 15.20
CA ARG A 68 0.23 -10.95 16.49
C ARG A 68 -0.44 -9.85 17.31
N ALA A 69 -1.11 -8.93 16.65
CA ALA A 69 -1.92 -7.89 17.30
C ALA A 69 -3.31 -8.39 17.75
N GLY A 70 -3.66 -9.67 17.51
CA GLY A 70 -4.96 -10.24 17.85
C GLY A 70 -6.09 -9.86 16.89
N LEU A 71 -5.75 -9.55 15.63
CA LEU A 71 -6.72 -9.26 14.57
C LEU A 71 -6.83 -10.47 13.63
N GLU A 72 -8.05 -10.85 13.30
CA GLU A 72 -8.36 -11.91 12.34
C GLU A 72 -8.37 -11.35 10.91
N VAL A 73 -7.50 -11.82 10.04
CA VAL A 73 -7.47 -11.36 8.63
C VAL A 73 -8.54 -12.07 7.82
N LEU A 74 -9.53 -11.32 7.37
CA LEU A 74 -10.67 -11.82 6.58
C LEU A 74 -10.38 -11.82 5.08
N PHE A 75 -9.60 -10.83 4.61
CA PHE A 75 -9.23 -10.71 3.21
C PHE A 75 -7.86 -10.06 3.08
N ALA A 76 -7.06 -10.53 2.14
CA ALA A 76 -5.80 -9.88 1.79
C ALA A 76 -5.48 -10.12 0.31
N SER A 77 -5.10 -9.08 -0.39
CA SER A 77 -4.79 -9.08 -1.81
C SER A 77 -3.67 -8.08 -2.11
N TYR A 78 -2.88 -8.34 -3.14
CA TYR A 78 -2.15 -7.26 -3.77
C TYR A 78 -3.08 -6.42 -4.62
N ILE A 79 -2.75 -5.15 -4.82
CA ILE A 79 -3.44 -4.19 -5.69
C ILE A 79 -2.41 -3.44 -6.54
N PHE A 80 -2.88 -2.77 -7.61
CA PHE A 80 -2.03 -2.05 -8.56
C PHE A 80 -1.04 -2.96 -9.30
N ARG A 81 -1.55 -4.03 -9.95
CA ARG A 81 -0.75 -5.08 -10.62
C ARG A 81 0.21 -4.56 -11.67
N VAL A 82 -0.14 -3.49 -12.36
CA VAL A 82 0.66 -2.92 -13.45
C VAL A 82 1.77 -1.99 -12.95
N LEU A 83 1.69 -1.49 -11.72
CA LEU A 83 2.65 -0.51 -11.19
C LEU A 83 4.03 -1.07 -10.81
N PRO A 84 4.21 -2.34 -10.35
CA PRO A 84 5.53 -2.82 -9.94
C PRO A 84 6.60 -2.70 -11.01
N LEU A 85 6.27 -2.99 -12.29
CA LEU A 85 7.25 -2.92 -13.38
C LEU A 85 7.76 -1.48 -13.62
N PRO A 86 6.90 -0.46 -13.86
CA PRO A 86 7.38 0.90 -14.02
C PRO A 86 8.04 1.45 -12.74
N ILE A 87 7.55 1.12 -11.55
CA ILE A 87 8.20 1.53 -10.30
C ILE A 87 9.62 0.96 -10.24
N PHE A 88 9.79 -0.33 -10.52
CA PHE A 88 11.10 -0.96 -10.50
C PHE A 88 12.06 -0.30 -11.52
N LEU A 89 11.66 -0.16 -12.77
CA LEU A 89 12.52 0.36 -13.83
C LEU A 89 12.85 1.84 -13.67
N ILE A 90 11.88 2.67 -13.24
CA ILE A 90 12.03 4.13 -13.23
C ILE A 90 12.56 4.65 -11.88
N ARG A 91 12.29 3.94 -10.78
CA ARG A 91 12.61 4.39 -9.41
C ARG A 91 13.60 3.48 -8.71
N SER A 92 13.28 2.18 -8.56
CA SER A 92 14.06 1.25 -7.74
C SER A 92 15.41 0.91 -8.37
N LEU A 93 15.46 0.62 -9.67
CA LEU A 93 16.69 0.29 -10.37
C LEU A 93 17.67 1.48 -10.41
N PRO A 94 17.28 2.71 -10.82
CA PRO A 94 18.16 3.87 -10.75
C PRO A 94 18.66 4.17 -9.34
N TYR A 95 17.82 4.00 -8.32
CA TYR A 95 18.20 4.17 -6.93
C TYR A 95 19.30 3.18 -6.51
N ARG A 96 19.15 1.89 -6.86
CA ARG A 96 20.13 0.83 -6.57
C ARG A 96 21.46 1.04 -7.30
N LEU A 97 21.42 1.60 -8.51
CA LEU A 97 22.60 1.92 -9.29
C LEU A 97 23.29 3.24 -8.87
N GLY A 98 22.74 3.94 -7.86
CA GLY A 98 23.29 5.21 -7.38
C GLY A 98 23.11 6.39 -8.35
N ILE A 99 22.28 6.24 -9.40
CA ILE A 99 22.00 7.26 -10.43
C ILE A 99 20.65 7.95 -10.23
N ALA A 100 19.95 7.67 -9.13
CA ALA A 100 18.70 8.33 -8.78
C ALA A 100 18.93 9.84 -8.61
N LYS A 101 18.24 10.64 -9.41
CA LYS A 101 18.30 12.11 -9.32
C LYS A 101 17.81 12.59 -7.95
N ALA A 102 18.43 13.66 -7.45
CA ALA A 102 18.00 14.35 -6.23
C ALA A 102 16.55 14.82 -6.35
N LYS A 103 15.90 14.99 -5.19
CA LYS A 103 14.52 15.40 -4.97
C LYS A 103 13.98 16.37 -6.05
N ARG A 104 12.87 16.02 -6.69
CA ARG A 104 12.06 17.00 -7.44
C ARG A 104 11.60 18.07 -6.45
N SER A 105 11.76 19.35 -6.82
CA SER A 105 11.31 20.44 -5.95
C SER A 105 9.78 20.40 -5.76
N ALA A 106 9.29 20.83 -4.60
CA ALA A 106 7.85 20.91 -4.31
C ALA A 106 7.09 21.69 -5.42
N ALA A 107 7.73 22.69 -6.04
CA ALA A 107 7.18 23.47 -7.15
C ALA A 107 6.96 22.66 -8.46
N GLU A 108 7.70 21.56 -8.67
CA GLU A 108 7.47 20.66 -9.81
C GLU A 108 6.30 19.70 -9.58
N ILE A 109 6.04 19.34 -8.31
CA ILE A 109 4.92 18.44 -7.93
C ILE A 109 3.58 19.18 -8.10
N GLU A 110 3.54 20.48 -7.76
CA GLU A 110 2.32 21.29 -7.83
C GLU A 110 1.83 21.57 -9.26
N ARG A 111 2.73 21.56 -10.25
CA ARG A 111 2.38 21.76 -11.66
C ARG A 111 1.66 20.58 -12.32
N HIS A 112 1.63 19.41 -11.69
CA HIS A 112 1.01 18.19 -12.25
C HIS A 112 -0.40 17.91 -11.74
N HIS A 113 -1.04 18.81 -11.00
CA HIS A 113 -2.44 18.68 -10.59
C HIS A 113 -3.44 19.11 -11.68
N VAL A 114 -3.06 18.98 -12.95
CA VAL A 114 -4.03 19.09 -14.05
C VAL A 114 -4.83 17.79 -14.09
N ALA A 115 -6.15 17.89 -13.96
CA ALA A 115 -7.05 16.74 -14.10
C ALA A 115 -6.73 16.03 -15.43
N PRO A 116 -6.51 14.70 -15.43
CA PRO A 116 -6.18 13.98 -16.64
C PRO A 116 -7.30 14.14 -17.66
N GLY A 117 -6.94 14.48 -18.90
CA GLY A 117 -7.92 14.57 -19.99
C GLY A 117 -8.75 13.28 -20.11
N ALA A 118 -9.95 13.36 -20.66
CA ALA A 118 -10.90 12.25 -20.73
C ALA A 118 -10.30 10.95 -21.32
N PHE A 119 -9.35 11.07 -22.24
CA PHE A 119 -8.63 9.92 -22.83
C PHE A 119 -7.74 9.24 -21.80
N VAL A 120 -6.98 10.02 -21.03
CA VAL A 120 -6.08 9.48 -19.96
C VAL A 120 -6.92 8.84 -18.85
N ALA A 121 -8.02 9.48 -18.45
CA ALA A 121 -8.95 8.92 -17.46
C ALA A 121 -9.51 7.56 -17.91
N ARG A 122 -9.97 7.45 -19.17
CA ARG A 122 -10.44 6.18 -19.76
C ARG A 122 -9.37 5.10 -19.78
N SER A 123 -8.14 5.46 -20.14
CA SER A 123 -7.02 4.51 -20.15
C SER A 123 -6.69 4.00 -18.74
N ILE A 124 -6.71 4.88 -17.74
CA ILE A 124 -6.51 4.52 -16.33
C ILE A 124 -7.63 3.58 -15.87
N SER A 125 -8.90 3.91 -16.14
CA SER A 125 -10.04 3.04 -15.81
C SER A 125 -9.90 1.66 -16.45
N ALA A 126 -9.61 1.60 -17.75
CA ALA A 126 -9.45 0.32 -18.46
C ALA A 126 -8.35 -0.58 -17.83
N ILE A 127 -7.29 0.02 -17.26
CA ILE A 127 -6.21 -0.70 -16.59
C ILE A 127 -6.65 -1.24 -15.23
N PHE A 128 -7.42 -0.45 -14.46
CA PHE A 128 -7.77 -0.78 -13.08
C PHE A 128 -9.15 -1.43 -12.90
N ASP A 129 -10.09 -1.27 -13.84
CA ASP A 129 -11.42 -1.90 -13.76
C ASP A 129 -11.38 -3.44 -13.56
N PRO A 130 -10.45 -4.21 -14.19
CA PRO A 130 -10.32 -5.63 -13.91
C PRO A 130 -9.90 -5.92 -12.46
N GLU A 131 -9.08 -5.05 -11.87
CA GLU A 131 -8.66 -5.19 -10.47
C GLU A 131 -9.82 -4.91 -9.52
N VAL A 132 -10.58 -3.84 -9.78
CA VAL A 132 -11.79 -3.50 -9.00
C VAL A 132 -12.77 -4.66 -9.01
N ARG A 133 -13.07 -5.22 -10.20
CA ARG A 133 -13.96 -6.40 -10.33
C ARG A 133 -13.45 -7.62 -9.55
N ASN A 134 -12.13 -7.86 -9.53
CA ASN A 134 -11.57 -8.94 -8.73
C ASN A 134 -11.74 -8.68 -7.23
N LEU A 135 -11.55 -7.43 -6.77
CA LEU A 135 -11.75 -7.07 -5.36
C LEU A 135 -13.22 -7.19 -4.95
N GLU A 136 -14.15 -6.73 -5.77
CA GLU A 136 -15.60 -6.88 -5.56
C GLU A 136 -16.00 -8.36 -5.47
N ALA A 137 -15.43 -9.19 -6.34
CA ALA A 137 -15.63 -10.64 -6.33
C ALA A 137 -14.83 -11.37 -5.23
N ARG A 138 -14.12 -10.64 -4.35
CA ARG A 138 -13.21 -11.17 -3.31
C ARG A 138 -12.16 -12.14 -3.85
N LYS A 139 -11.69 -11.94 -5.07
CA LYS A 139 -10.64 -12.75 -5.70
C LYS A 139 -9.28 -12.11 -5.42
N PRO A 140 -8.42 -12.73 -4.58
CA PRO A 140 -7.13 -12.16 -4.25
C PRO A 140 -6.17 -12.20 -5.45
N MET A 141 -5.46 -11.12 -5.65
CA MET A 141 -4.38 -11.01 -6.64
C MET A 141 -3.03 -11.35 -6.00
N ARG A 142 -2.18 -12.05 -6.75
CA ARG A 142 -0.91 -12.58 -6.24
C ARG A 142 0.28 -11.62 -6.40
N PHE A 143 0.08 -10.48 -7.06
CA PHE A 143 1.14 -9.51 -7.34
C PHE A 143 0.55 -8.10 -7.53
N GLY A 144 1.28 -7.05 -7.07
CA GLY A 144 0.86 -5.67 -7.19
C GLY A 144 1.80 -4.72 -6.45
N GLY A 145 1.59 -3.41 -6.59
CA GLY A 145 2.42 -2.36 -5.98
C GLY A 145 2.15 -2.13 -4.50
N SER A 146 0.96 -2.53 -4.01
CA SER A 146 0.56 -2.40 -2.60
C SER A 146 -0.18 -3.65 -2.12
N CYS A 147 -0.20 -3.87 -0.82
CA CYS A 147 -1.05 -4.85 -0.14
C CYS A 147 -2.32 -4.15 0.35
N LEU A 148 -3.48 -4.74 0.10
CA LEU A 148 -4.76 -4.39 0.72
C LEU A 148 -5.15 -5.50 1.70
N VAL A 149 -5.49 -5.13 2.92
CA VAL A 149 -5.89 -6.08 3.96
C VAL A 149 -7.16 -5.61 4.65
N VAL A 150 -8.05 -6.56 4.92
CA VAL A 150 -9.24 -6.37 5.75
C VAL A 150 -9.14 -7.35 6.90
N ALA A 151 -9.20 -6.83 8.13
CA ALA A 151 -9.12 -7.64 9.34
C ALA A 151 -10.22 -7.26 10.33
N ARG A 152 -10.52 -8.15 11.25
CA ARG A 152 -11.57 -8.00 12.26
C ARG A 152 -10.99 -8.18 13.66
N ALA A 153 -11.49 -7.41 14.61
CA ALA A 153 -11.30 -7.64 16.04
C ALA A 153 -12.26 -8.73 16.50
N PRO A 154 -11.80 -9.91 16.96
CA PRO A 154 -12.68 -10.94 17.51
C PRO A 154 -13.39 -10.50 18.78
#